data_fd93eeccbc7a38743121ae90edd4c1c8
#
_entry.id   fd93eeccbc7a38743121ae90edd4c1c8
#
_cell.length_a   1.000
_cell.length_b   1.000
_cell.length_c   1.000
_cell.angle_alpha   90.00
_cell.angle_beta   90.00
_cell.angle_gamma   90.00
#
_symmetry.space_group_name_H-M   'P 1'
#
loop_
_entity.id
_entity.type
_entity.pdbx_description
1 polymer ?
#
loop_
_entity_poly.entity_id
_entity_poly.type
_entity_poly.pdbx_seq_one_letter_code
_entity_poly.pdbx_strand_id
1 'polypeptide(L)'
;MSADLSPVDATQREIIAALHVAPVFDAAAELARRTDFLADYLRSTGLKTLVLGISGGVDSLTAGCLAQRAVEKLRAEGRDATFIAMRLPYGVQRDEAEAQAGLAVIRPDRLLTVDIRPAADAMLAALHAGGQVFRDAAHEDFVLGNIKARQRMIAQFAVAGAHDG
;
A
#
# COMPACT_ATOMS: atom_id res chain seq x y z
N MET A 1 19.51 -12.06 22.54
CA MET A 1 18.97 -13.40 22.34
C MET A 1 19.09 -13.69 20.84
N SER A 2 20.05 -14.48 20.44
CA SER A 2 20.22 -14.95 19.07
C SER A 2 19.14 -16.00 18.83
N ALA A 3 18.23 -15.75 17.90
CA ALA A 3 17.29 -16.78 17.46
C ALA A 3 18.13 -17.85 16.73
N ASP A 4 18.11 -19.05 17.28
CA ASP A 4 18.69 -20.24 16.66
C ASP A 4 17.82 -20.57 15.44
N LEU A 5 18.23 -20.08 14.27
CA LEU A 5 17.51 -20.37 13.03
C LEU A 5 17.83 -21.82 12.65
N SER A 6 16.80 -22.65 12.62
CA SER A 6 16.90 -24.03 12.12
C SER A 6 17.68 -24.06 10.80
N PRO A 7 18.51 -25.08 10.54
CA PRO A 7 19.30 -25.14 9.33
C PRO A 7 18.39 -25.08 8.09
N VAL A 8 18.67 -24.12 7.23
CA VAL A 8 17.98 -23.91 5.95
C VAL A 8 18.12 -25.17 5.11
N ASP A 9 17.01 -25.81 4.74
CA ASP A 9 17.02 -27.01 3.89
C ASP A 9 17.43 -26.69 2.45
N ALA A 10 17.67 -27.73 1.63
CA ALA A 10 18.11 -27.56 0.25
C ALA A 10 17.08 -26.79 -0.59
N THR A 11 15.78 -27.10 -0.41
CA THR A 11 14.67 -26.47 -1.13
C THR A 11 14.57 -24.99 -0.77
N GLN A 12 14.72 -24.65 0.50
CA GLN A 12 14.68 -23.26 0.96
C GLN A 12 15.88 -22.46 0.38
N ARG A 13 17.08 -23.07 0.27
CA ARG A 13 18.23 -22.43 -0.39
C ARG A 13 17.99 -22.17 -1.86
N GLU A 14 17.38 -23.10 -2.57
CA GLU A 14 17.01 -22.93 -3.97
C GLU A 14 16.01 -21.79 -4.16
N ILE A 15 14.99 -21.71 -3.31
CA ILE A 15 14.00 -20.61 -3.32
C ILE A 15 14.66 -19.26 -3.03
N ILE A 16 15.52 -19.18 -2.01
CA ILE A 16 16.29 -17.98 -1.66
C ILE A 16 17.12 -17.51 -2.85
N ALA A 17 17.82 -18.43 -3.51
CA ALA A 17 18.63 -18.11 -4.68
C ALA A 17 17.78 -17.65 -5.87
N ALA A 18 16.69 -18.35 -6.17
CA ALA A 18 15.77 -18.01 -7.27
C ALA A 18 15.08 -16.64 -7.08
N LEU A 19 14.78 -16.27 -5.85
CA LEU A 19 14.17 -14.99 -5.49
C LEU A 19 15.21 -13.87 -5.24
N HIS A 20 16.50 -14.15 -5.40
CA HIS A 20 17.60 -13.21 -5.14
C HIS A 20 17.53 -12.56 -3.75
N VAL A 21 17.12 -13.34 -2.73
CA VAL A 21 17.04 -12.85 -1.36
C VAL A 21 18.43 -12.55 -0.83
N ALA A 22 18.63 -11.35 -0.29
CA ALA A 22 19.90 -10.97 0.30
C ALA A 22 20.23 -11.89 1.51
N PRO A 23 21.45 -12.43 1.59
CA PRO A 23 21.83 -13.35 2.68
C PRO A 23 21.93 -12.66 4.05
N VAL A 24 22.09 -11.35 4.05
CA VAL A 24 22.13 -10.50 5.26
C VAL A 24 21.20 -9.32 5.05
N PHE A 25 20.34 -9.08 6.03
CA PHE A 25 19.44 -7.93 6.03
C PHE A 25 20.05 -6.80 6.85
N ASP A 26 20.46 -5.73 6.17
CA ASP A 26 20.85 -4.46 6.78
C ASP A 26 19.68 -3.47 6.68
N ALA A 27 18.98 -3.26 7.79
CA ALA A 27 17.80 -2.41 7.83
C ALA A 27 18.10 -0.96 7.45
N ALA A 28 19.27 -0.43 7.80
CA ALA A 28 19.64 0.95 7.50
C ALA A 28 19.94 1.13 6.00
N ALA A 29 20.69 0.20 5.42
CA ALA A 29 20.98 0.19 3.99
C ALA A 29 19.71 -0.01 3.15
N GLU A 30 18.80 -0.92 3.54
CA GLU A 30 17.55 -1.15 2.85
C GLU A 30 16.60 0.06 2.94
N LEU A 31 16.54 0.71 4.10
CA LEU A 31 15.77 1.94 4.27
C LEU A 31 16.28 3.05 3.33
N ALA A 32 17.57 3.28 3.26
CA ALA A 32 18.18 4.25 2.38
C ALA A 32 17.90 3.91 0.91
N ARG A 33 18.19 2.68 0.49
CA ARG A 33 18.02 2.22 -0.88
C ARG A 33 16.58 2.36 -1.38
N ARG A 34 15.58 2.00 -0.55
CA ARG A 34 14.17 2.08 -0.93
C ARG A 34 13.66 3.52 -0.95
N THR A 35 14.12 4.34 -0.02
CA THR A 35 13.83 5.78 -0.02
C THR A 35 14.39 6.44 -1.28
N ASP A 36 15.64 6.12 -1.65
CA ASP A 36 16.30 6.64 -2.84
C ASP A 36 15.59 6.18 -4.11
N PHE A 37 15.19 4.92 -4.19
CA PHE A 37 14.42 4.40 -5.32
C PHE A 37 13.14 5.22 -5.57
N LEU A 38 12.36 5.51 -4.52
CA LEU A 38 11.13 6.31 -4.65
C LEU A 38 11.43 7.76 -5.06
N ALA A 39 12.46 8.36 -4.47
CA ALA A 39 12.89 9.71 -4.83
C ALA A 39 13.38 9.78 -6.29
N ASP A 40 14.18 8.82 -6.73
CA ASP A 40 14.68 8.72 -8.10
C ASP A 40 13.56 8.48 -9.10
N TYR A 41 12.56 7.69 -8.73
CA TYR A 41 11.38 7.49 -9.56
C TYR A 41 10.64 8.81 -9.82
N LEU A 42 10.36 9.58 -8.78
CA LEU A 42 9.73 10.90 -8.95
C LEU A 42 10.62 11.86 -9.76
N ARG A 43 11.95 11.84 -9.56
CA ARG A 43 12.87 12.65 -10.36
C ARG A 43 12.84 12.30 -11.85
N SER A 44 12.85 11.02 -12.17
CA SER A 44 12.95 10.53 -13.56
C SER A 44 11.65 10.66 -14.32
N THR A 45 10.51 10.56 -13.65
CA THR A 45 9.17 10.66 -14.27
C THR A 45 8.64 12.09 -14.33
N GLY A 46 9.17 12.99 -13.50
CA GLY A 46 8.65 14.35 -13.34
C GLY A 46 7.38 14.41 -12.49
N LEU A 47 6.92 13.29 -11.93
CA LEU A 47 5.81 13.25 -11.01
C LEU A 47 6.16 13.91 -9.68
N LYS A 48 5.14 14.38 -8.97
CA LYS A 48 5.32 15.15 -7.72
C LYS A 48 4.71 14.49 -6.50
N THR A 49 3.83 13.52 -6.69
CA THR A 49 3.03 12.98 -5.59
C THR A 49 3.18 11.48 -5.48
N LEU A 50 3.35 10.99 -4.26
CA LEU A 50 3.17 9.59 -3.89
C LEU A 50 1.81 9.43 -3.21
N VAL A 51 1.06 8.40 -3.59
CA VAL A 51 -0.25 8.08 -3.00
C VAL A 51 -0.24 6.65 -2.49
N LEU A 52 -0.66 6.43 -1.25
CA LEU A 52 -0.70 5.09 -0.66
C LEU A 52 -1.89 4.92 0.28
N GLY A 53 -2.59 3.79 0.15
CA GLY A 53 -3.60 3.34 1.10
C GLY A 53 -2.96 2.78 2.38
N ILE A 54 -3.34 3.31 3.54
CA ILE A 54 -2.86 2.85 4.85
C ILE A 54 -3.93 1.95 5.47
N SER A 55 -3.63 0.65 5.57
CA SER A 55 -4.56 -0.36 6.08
C SER A 55 -4.51 -0.56 7.60
N GLY A 56 -3.43 -0.16 8.25
CA GLY A 56 -3.11 -0.48 9.64
C GLY A 56 -2.10 -1.63 9.78
N GLY A 57 -1.83 -2.38 8.71
CA GLY A 57 -0.81 -3.43 8.69
C GLY A 57 0.61 -2.88 8.56
N VAL A 58 1.59 -3.69 8.99
CA VAL A 58 3.03 -3.34 9.00
C VAL A 58 3.56 -2.96 7.62
N ASP A 59 3.07 -3.60 6.55
CA ASP A 59 3.54 -3.32 5.18
C ASP A 59 3.18 -1.91 4.74
N SER A 60 1.92 -1.51 4.94
CA SER A 60 1.45 -0.16 4.61
C SER A 60 2.10 0.91 5.49
N LEU A 61 2.36 0.60 6.77
CA LEU A 61 3.10 1.47 7.68
C LEU A 61 4.53 1.68 7.16
N THR A 62 5.24 0.60 6.86
CA THR A 62 6.62 0.66 6.35
C THR A 62 6.69 1.43 5.02
N ALA A 63 5.81 1.10 4.07
CA ALA A 63 5.76 1.79 2.78
C ALA A 63 5.41 3.27 2.93
N GLY A 64 4.49 3.62 3.83
CA GLY A 64 4.15 5.01 4.15
C GLY A 64 5.32 5.81 4.73
N CYS A 65 6.09 5.21 5.65
CA CYS A 65 7.31 5.83 6.18
C CYS A 65 8.37 6.05 5.07
N LEU A 66 8.53 5.10 4.16
CA LEU A 66 9.44 5.24 3.02
C LEU A 66 8.99 6.36 2.07
N ALA A 67 7.70 6.42 1.75
CA ALA A 67 7.13 7.45 0.90
C ALA A 67 7.31 8.85 1.50
N GLN A 68 7.02 9.02 2.79
CA GLN A 68 7.20 10.31 3.47
C GLN A 68 8.67 10.75 3.45
N ARG A 69 9.61 9.84 3.75
CA ARG A 69 11.05 10.13 3.70
C ARG A 69 11.51 10.51 2.29
N ALA A 70 10.98 9.86 1.26
CA ALA A 70 11.35 10.15 -0.13
C ALA A 70 10.93 11.57 -0.54
N VAL A 71 9.69 11.99 -0.21
CA VAL A 71 9.24 13.35 -0.51
C VAL A 71 9.95 14.40 0.33
N GLU A 72 10.27 14.12 1.60
CA GLU A 72 11.09 15.01 2.44
C GLU A 72 12.49 15.20 1.87
N LYS A 73 13.13 14.11 1.38
CA LYS A 73 14.42 14.18 0.69
C LYS A 73 14.36 15.06 -0.54
N LEU A 74 13.34 14.90 -1.39
CA LEU A 74 13.15 15.73 -2.58
C LEU A 74 12.93 17.21 -2.24
N ARG A 75 12.17 17.50 -1.20
CA ARG A 75 11.98 18.88 -0.73
C ARG A 75 13.27 19.52 -0.20
N ALA A 76 14.11 18.74 0.48
CA ALA A 76 15.43 19.23 0.92
C ALA A 76 16.35 19.56 -0.28
N GLU A 77 16.11 18.97 -1.45
CA GLU A 77 16.78 19.27 -2.72
C GLU A 77 16.14 20.44 -3.51
N GLY A 78 15.10 21.09 -2.92
CA GLY A 78 14.38 22.19 -3.55
C GLY A 78 13.31 21.76 -4.56
N ARG A 79 12.92 20.48 -4.60
CA ARG A 79 11.86 19.97 -5.46
C ARG A 79 10.50 20.00 -4.75
N ASP A 80 9.47 20.26 -5.52
CA ASP A 80 8.09 20.07 -5.07
C ASP A 80 7.75 18.59 -5.03
N ALA A 81 7.40 18.08 -3.84
CA ALA A 81 7.00 16.69 -3.65
C ALA A 81 6.06 16.53 -2.45
N THR A 82 5.04 15.68 -2.59
CA THR A 82 3.97 15.47 -1.59
C THR A 82 3.68 14.01 -1.40
N PHE A 83 3.42 13.59 -0.17
CA PHE A 83 2.86 12.27 0.13
C PHE A 83 1.42 12.39 0.62
N ILE A 84 0.50 11.69 -0.06
CA ILE A 84 -0.91 11.60 0.29
C ILE A 84 -1.19 10.19 0.81
N ALA A 85 -1.46 10.06 2.10
CA ALA A 85 -1.97 8.83 2.69
C ALA A 85 -3.49 8.74 2.51
N MET A 86 -4.01 7.56 2.24
CA MET A 86 -5.44 7.34 2.08
C MET A 86 -5.95 6.29 3.07
N ARG A 87 -7.05 6.60 3.76
CA ARG A 87 -7.89 5.61 4.42
C ARG A 87 -9.01 5.22 3.46
N LEU A 88 -9.15 3.91 3.22
CA LEU A 88 -10.09 3.36 2.24
C LEU A 88 -11.01 2.31 2.89
N PRO A 89 -11.83 2.74 3.89
CA PRO A 89 -12.71 1.82 4.61
C PRO A 89 -13.81 1.28 3.70
N TYR A 90 -14.28 0.08 4.01
CA TYR A 90 -15.57 -0.43 3.57
C TYR A 90 -16.52 -0.33 4.77
N GLY A 91 -17.07 0.87 4.99
CA GLY A 91 -17.80 1.22 6.21
C GLY A 91 -16.91 1.24 7.45
N VAL A 92 -17.43 0.73 8.58
CA VAL A 92 -16.68 0.68 9.83
C VAL A 92 -15.62 -0.42 9.77
N GLN A 93 -14.36 -0.07 10.07
CA GLN A 93 -13.24 -1.01 10.11
C GLN A 93 -12.84 -1.34 11.56
N ARG A 94 -12.42 -2.58 11.80
CA ARG A 94 -11.97 -3.03 13.12
C ARG A 94 -10.58 -2.55 13.49
N ASP A 95 -9.73 -2.29 12.49
CA ASP A 95 -8.32 -1.91 12.57
C ASP A 95 -8.09 -0.39 12.49
N GLU A 96 -9.12 0.41 12.81
CA GLU A 96 -9.02 1.87 12.73
C GLU A 96 -7.99 2.44 13.72
N ALA A 97 -7.91 1.88 14.93
CA ALA A 97 -6.98 2.35 15.95
C ALA A 97 -5.52 2.13 15.53
N GLU A 98 -5.21 0.96 14.97
CA GLU A 98 -3.88 0.61 14.44
C GLU A 98 -3.51 1.50 13.26
N ALA A 99 -4.47 1.78 12.39
CA ALA A 99 -4.25 2.68 11.27
C ALA A 99 -3.98 4.12 11.70
N GLN A 100 -4.69 4.63 12.69
CA GLN A 100 -4.45 5.96 13.25
C GLN A 100 -3.08 6.03 13.95
N ALA A 101 -2.69 4.99 14.69
CA ALA A 101 -1.37 4.89 15.29
C ALA A 101 -0.26 4.91 14.21
N GLY A 102 -0.46 4.15 13.11
CA GLY A 102 0.45 4.15 11.96
C GLY A 102 0.57 5.54 11.31
N LEU A 103 -0.54 6.22 11.09
CA LEU A 103 -0.57 7.57 10.52
C LEU A 103 0.16 8.59 11.42
N ALA A 104 0.04 8.46 12.73
CA ALA A 104 0.76 9.31 13.68
C ALA A 104 2.29 9.12 13.61
N VAL A 105 2.76 7.92 13.24
CA VAL A 105 4.18 7.64 12.99
C VAL A 105 4.62 8.16 11.63
N ILE A 106 3.85 7.88 10.57
CA ILE A 106 4.17 8.28 9.18
C ILE A 106 4.18 9.81 9.05
N ARG A 107 3.20 10.50 9.63
CA ARG A 107 2.98 11.94 9.49
C ARG A 107 2.91 12.40 8.02
N PRO A 108 1.97 11.84 7.23
CA PRO A 108 1.86 12.20 5.81
C PRO A 108 1.52 13.68 5.64
N ASP A 109 1.93 14.27 4.51
CA ASP A 109 1.61 15.67 4.19
C ASP A 109 0.11 15.91 4.07
N ARG A 110 -0.61 14.91 3.56
CA ARG A 110 -2.08 14.94 3.44
C ARG A 110 -2.66 13.58 3.79
N LEU A 111 -3.86 13.62 4.38
CA LEU A 111 -4.67 12.44 4.67
C LEU A 111 -6.03 12.60 4.01
N LEU A 112 -6.43 11.60 3.21
CA LEU A 112 -7.77 11.50 2.64
C LEU A 112 -8.46 10.24 3.16
N THR A 113 -9.76 10.34 3.43
CA THR A 113 -10.60 9.17 3.75
C THR A 113 -11.70 9.05 2.72
N VAL A 114 -11.75 7.90 2.04
CA VAL A 114 -12.76 7.59 1.02
C VAL A 114 -13.41 6.26 1.37
N ASP A 115 -14.69 6.29 1.74
CA ASP A 115 -15.47 5.06 1.94
C ASP A 115 -15.72 4.40 0.58
N ILE A 116 -15.17 3.20 0.40
CA ILE A 116 -15.33 2.45 -0.86
C ILE A 116 -16.62 1.63 -0.91
N ARG A 117 -17.40 1.59 0.19
CA ARG A 117 -18.61 0.76 0.26
C ARG A 117 -19.61 1.09 -0.83
N PRO A 118 -20.00 2.36 -1.05
CA PRO A 118 -21.01 2.68 -2.06
C PRO A 118 -20.63 2.19 -3.47
N ALA A 119 -19.36 2.35 -3.85
CA ALA A 119 -18.86 1.92 -5.15
C ALA A 119 -18.78 0.40 -5.28
N ALA A 120 -18.33 -0.29 -4.22
CA ALA A 120 -18.25 -1.73 -4.20
C ALA A 120 -19.63 -2.40 -4.26
N ASP A 121 -20.59 -1.90 -3.47
CA ASP A 121 -21.95 -2.42 -3.43
C ASP A 121 -22.68 -2.15 -4.76
N ALA A 122 -22.48 -0.98 -5.36
CA ALA A 122 -23.03 -0.67 -6.67
C ALA A 122 -22.49 -1.61 -7.76
N MET A 123 -21.21 -1.95 -7.73
CA MET A 123 -20.62 -2.91 -8.68
C MET A 123 -21.21 -4.30 -8.50
N LEU A 124 -21.39 -4.79 -7.27
CA LEU A 124 -22.02 -6.08 -7.02
C LEU A 124 -23.48 -6.09 -7.50
N ALA A 125 -24.24 -5.02 -7.20
CA ALA A 125 -25.59 -4.86 -7.68
C ALA A 125 -25.70 -4.85 -9.22
N ALA A 126 -24.76 -4.20 -9.90
CA ALA A 126 -24.70 -4.19 -11.35
C ALA A 126 -24.42 -5.58 -11.95
N LEU A 127 -23.59 -6.40 -11.29
CA LEU A 127 -23.36 -7.79 -11.68
C LEU A 127 -24.65 -8.62 -11.58
N HIS A 128 -25.39 -8.50 -10.48
CA HIS A 128 -26.69 -9.16 -10.32
C HIS A 128 -27.69 -8.71 -11.41
N ALA A 129 -27.79 -7.41 -11.64
CA ALA A 129 -28.67 -6.85 -12.67
C ALA A 129 -28.27 -7.32 -14.09
N GLY A 130 -27.00 -7.56 -14.33
CA GLY A 130 -26.45 -8.12 -15.58
C GLY A 130 -26.65 -9.64 -15.73
N GLY A 131 -27.27 -10.29 -14.75
CA GLY A 131 -27.57 -11.73 -14.79
C GLY A 131 -26.44 -12.63 -14.24
N GLN A 132 -25.43 -12.06 -13.55
CA GLN A 132 -24.41 -12.86 -12.88
C GLN A 132 -25.03 -13.68 -11.75
N VAL A 133 -24.79 -14.99 -11.77
CA VAL A 133 -25.18 -15.92 -10.71
C VAL A 133 -23.93 -16.40 -9.96
N PHE A 134 -23.99 -16.38 -8.65
CA PHE A 134 -22.95 -16.93 -7.79
C PHE A 134 -23.33 -18.34 -7.32
N ARG A 135 -22.35 -19.22 -7.10
CA ARG A 135 -22.60 -20.61 -6.67
C ARG A 135 -23.29 -20.69 -5.31
N ASP A 136 -22.88 -19.82 -4.40
CA ASP A 136 -23.35 -19.71 -3.03
C ASP A 136 -22.92 -18.35 -2.44
N ALA A 137 -23.36 -18.05 -1.21
CA ALA A 137 -23.05 -16.80 -0.52
C ALA A 137 -21.53 -16.61 -0.25
N ALA A 138 -20.80 -17.70 -0.01
CA ALA A 138 -19.35 -17.62 0.22
C ALA A 138 -18.59 -17.22 -1.05
N HIS A 139 -19.05 -17.71 -2.20
CA HIS A 139 -18.50 -17.32 -3.49
C HIS A 139 -18.81 -15.84 -3.83
N GLU A 140 -20.01 -15.39 -3.52
CA GLU A 140 -20.39 -13.98 -3.67
C GLU A 140 -19.53 -13.08 -2.79
N ASP A 141 -19.33 -13.44 -1.50
CA ASP A 141 -18.46 -12.67 -0.58
C ASP A 141 -17.01 -12.65 -1.06
N PHE A 142 -16.48 -13.76 -1.59
CA PHE A 142 -15.15 -13.80 -2.21
C PHE A 142 -15.04 -12.83 -3.39
N VAL A 143 -16.06 -12.77 -4.25
CA VAL A 143 -16.09 -11.85 -5.40
C VAL A 143 -16.21 -10.40 -4.91
N LEU A 144 -17.05 -10.14 -3.91
CA LEU A 144 -17.15 -8.83 -3.27
C LEU A 144 -15.81 -8.40 -2.65
N GLY A 145 -15.07 -9.31 -2.01
CA GLY A 145 -13.72 -9.06 -1.52
C GLY A 145 -12.77 -8.58 -2.62
N ASN A 146 -12.84 -9.20 -3.79
CA ASN A 146 -12.09 -8.79 -4.98
C ASN A 146 -12.53 -7.40 -5.52
N ILE A 147 -13.82 -7.11 -5.51
CA ILE A 147 -14.35 -5.79 -5.88
C ILE A 147 -13.82 -4.72 -4.93
N LYS A 148 -13.90 -4.95 -3.61
CA LYS A 148 -13.35 -4.04 -2.58
C LYS A 148 -11.87 -3.72 -2.81
N ALA A 149 -11.05 -4.74 -3.12
CA ALA A 149 -9.63 -4.54 -3.40
C ALA A 149 -9.41 -3.61 -4.61
N ARG A 150 -10.17 -3.79 -5.70
CA ARG A 150 -10.07 -2.97 -6.91
C ARG A 150 -10.60 -1.55 -6.69
N GLN A 151 -11.66 -1.38 -5.91
CA GLN A 151 -12.16 -0.04 -5.58
C GLN A 151 -11.12 0.78 -4.80
N ARG A 152 -10.34 0.15 -3.90
CA ARG A 152 -9.20 0.80 -3.26
C ARG A 152 -8.14 1.24 -4.26
N MET A 153 -7.81 0.40 -5.23
CA MET A 153 -6.89 0.75 -6.32
C MET A 153 -7.43 1.95 -7.12
N ILE A 154 -8.69 1.90 -7.56
CA ILE A 154 -9.32 2.98 -8.35
C ILE A 154 -9.23 4.31 -7.59
N ALA A 155 -9.56 4.33 -6.30
CA ALA A 155 -9.51 5.54 -5.48
C ALA A 155 -8.08 6.11 -5.41
N GLN A 156 -7.06 5.26 -5.22
CA GLN A 156 -5.66 5.69 -5.18
C GLN A 156 -5.20 6.25 -6.52
N PHE A 157 -5.51 5.56 -7.63
CA PHE A 157 -5.16 6.06 -8.97
C PHE A 157 -5.89 7.35 -9.32
N ALA A 158 -7.14 7.51 -8.91
CA ALA A 158 -7.88 8.75 -9.13
C ALA A 158 -7.25 9.94 -8.39
N VAL A 159 -6.82 9.73 -7.14
CA VAL A 159 -6.13 10.77 -6.36
C VAL A 159 -4.73 11.04 -6.94
N ALA A 160 -3.99 10.00 -7.31
CA ALA A 160 -2.69 10.16 -7.94
C ALA A 160 -2.79 11.00 -9.22
N GLY A 161 -3.67 10.63 -10.15
CA GLY A 161 -3.87 11.38 -11.39
C GLY A 161 -4.34 12.82 -11.20
N ALA A 162 -5.05 13.12 -10.09
CA ALA A 162 -5.47 14.48 -9.76
C ALA A 162 -4.35 15.36 -9.16
N HIS A 163 -3.21 14.76 -8.81
CA HIS A 163 -2.11 15.41 -8.08
C HIS A 163 -0.72 15.18 -8.70
N ASP A 164 -0.64 14.89 -9.97
CA ASP A 164 0.63 14.59 -10.67
C ASP A 164 1.41 13.45 -9.99
N GLY A 165 0.71 12.35 -9.67
CA GLY A 165 1.24 11.20 -8.93
C GLY A 165 1.09 9.86 -9.66
#